data_01b3cd4c7420c9686db741ffecdfe11b
#
_entry.id   01b3cd4c7420c9686db741ffecdfe11b
#
_cell.length_a   1.000
_cell.length_b   1.000
_cell.length_c   1.000
_cell.angle_alpha   90.00
_cell.angle_beta   90.00
_cell.angle_gamma   90.00
#
_symmetry.space_group_name_H-M   'P 1'
#
loop_
_entity.id
_entity.type
_entity.pdbx_description
1 polymer ?
#
loop_
_entity_poly.entity_id
_entity_poly.type
_entity_poly.pdbx_seq_one_letter_code
_entity_poly.pdbx_strand_id
1 'polypeptide(L)'
;AQRATLAQRAHFIRAYNYYELVNCYCVPYCEANLKELGVPINISIEYNENYSRGTLKDVYDLIESELAQALPLSVPLIEGGERKIWRENSAAVNGFAARLYLTMGDYAKAKDFAEKALACDGELADYNTDIEPVEEFEDGNGELRTVTTWYDESTFDMTGLLPGINQKSYYRRYHFTDSWAIPSAKLREAFDTDNDLRYKYFYYEEYISLCIMGMGVEYFEDEAPGYSYYNGDDFDSGPCASEMLLIKAEAMARQGQWSDALTYLNTNFRPYRI
;
A
#
# COMPACT_ATOMS: atom_id res chain seq x y z
N ALA A 1 8.37 -26.19 -15.09
CA ALA A 1 7.43 -25.45 -14.27
C ALA A 1 8.16 -24.48 -13.31
N GLN A 2 8.94 -24.93 -12.32
CA GLN A 2 9.60 -24.09 -11.31
C GLN A 2 10.46 -22.95 -11.88
N ARG A 3 11.27 -23.22 -12.92
CA ARG A 3 12.12 -22.21 -13.55
C ARG A 3 11.29 -21.08 -14.19
N ALA A 4 10.16 -21.41 -14.81
CA ALA A 4 9.27 -20.41 -15.39
C ALA A 4 8.64 -19.54 -14.31
N THR A 5 8.17 -20.13 -13.21
CA THR A 5 7.62 -19.41 -12.07
C THR A 5 8.63 -18.46 -11.44
N LEU A 6 9.89 -18.89 -11.27
CA LEU A 6 10.96 -18.03 -10.75
C LEU A 6 11.27 -16.86 -11.69
N ALA A 7 11.26 -17.09 -13.00
CA ALA A 7 11.44 -16.03 -13.99
C ALA A 7 10.29 -15.00 -13.91
N GLN A 8 9.03 -15.46 -13.85
CA GLN A 8 7.87 -14.60 -13.72
C GLN A 8 7.90 -13.74 -12.45
N ARG A 9 8.33 -14.32 -11.32
CA ARG A 9 8.54 -13.57 -10.07
C ARG A 9 9.63 -12.51 -10.21
N ALA A 10 10.76 -12.84 -10.82
CA ALA A 10 11.85 -11.89 -11.04
C ALA A 10 11.41 -10.73 -11.95
N HIS A 11 10.63 -11.01 -12.98
CA HIS A 11 10.03 -9.98 -13.84
C HIS A 11 9.09 -9.08 -13.05
N PHE A 12 8.22 -9.64 -12.20
CA PHE A 12 7.34 -8.84 -11.32
C PHE A 12 8.14 -7.92 -10.39
N ILE A 13 9.14 -8.46 -9.68
CA ILE A 13 9.97 -7.67 -8.75
C ILE A 13 10.67 -6.53 -9.50
N ARG A 14 11.17 -6.78 -10.70
CA ARG A 14 11.83 -5.75 -11.51
C ARG A 14 10.85 -4.67 -11.93
N ALA A 15 9.69 -5.04 -12.49
CA ALA A 15 8.65 -4.08 -12.87
C ALA A 15 8.21 -3.21 -11.69
N TYR A 16 7.95 -3.83 -10.54
CA TYR A 16 7.52 -3.15 -9.33
C TYR A 16 8.58 -2.17 -8.82
N ASN A 17 9.84 -2.60 -8.72
CA ASN A 17 10.91 -1.73 -8.24
C ASN A 17 11.19 -0.55 -9.19
N TYR A 18 11.12 -0.74 -10.51
CA TYR A 18 11.25 0.39 -11.44
C TYR A 18 10.08 1.36 -11.35
N TYR A 19 8.86 0.86 -11.10
CA TYR A 19 7.71 1.72 -10.84
C TYR A 19 7.89 2.56 -9.56
N GLU A 20 8.38 1.97 -8.48
CA GLU A 20 8.70 2.70 -7.25
C GLU A 20 9.80 3.76 -7.50
N LEU A 21 10.87 3.39 -8.18
CA LEU A 21 11.97 4.30 -8.48
C LEU A 21 11.51 5.49 -9.34
N VAL A 22 10.69 5.25 -10.35
CA VAL A 22 10.22 6.34 -11.22
C VAL A 22 9.27 7.28 -10.50
N ASN A 23 8.44 6.78 -9.59
CA ASN A 23 7.56 7.62 -8.78
C ASN A 23 8.34 8.45 -7.74
N CYS A 24 9.46 7.93 -7.22
CA CYS A 24 10.29 8.67 -6.26
C CYS A 24 11.19 9.73 -6.92
N TYR A 25 11.69 9.47 -8.13
CA TYR A 25 12.81 10.25 -8.69
C TYR A 25 12.50 10.94 -10.02
N CYS A 26 11.31 10.76 -10.57
CA CYS A 26 10.93 11.36 -11.85
C CYS A 26 9.67 12.21 -11.72
N VAL A 27 9.38 12.98 -12.77
CA VAL A 27 8.11 13.70 -12.88
C VAL A 27 6.96 12.71 -13.06
N PRO A 28 5.73 13.06 -12.63
CA PRO A 28 4.57 12.19 -12.79
C PRO A 28 4.32 11.79 -14.24
N TYR A 29 3.83 10.55 -14.43
CA TYR A 29 3.48 10.07 -15.75
C TYR A 29 2.34 10.91 -16.37
N CYS A 30 2.61 11.49 -17.50
CA CYS A 30 1.62 12.03 -18.42
C CYS A 30 2.26 12.17 -19.82
N GLU A 31 1.44 12.30 -20.85
CA GLU A 31 1.93 12.36 -22.23
C GLU A 31 2.98 13.48 -22.45
N ALA A 32 2.78 14.63 -21.81
CA ALA A 32 3.70 15.78 -21.90
C ALA A 32 5.08 15.46 -21.29
N ASN A 33 5.15 14.58 -20.32
CA ASN A 33 6.35 14.26 -19.56
C ASN A 33 7.14 13.06 -20.10
N LEU A 34 6.64 12.36 -21.11
CA LEU A 34 7.27 11.12 -21.61
C LEU A 34 8.70 11.29 -22.12
N LYS A 35 9.09 12.52 -22.50
CA LYS A 35 10.44 12.85 -22.96
C LYS A 35 11.37 13.33 -21.84
N GLU A 36 10.83 13.57 -20.65
CA GLU A 36 11.61 13.94 -19.48
C GLU A 36 12.52 12.80 -19.04
N LEU A 37 13.49 13.10 -18.17
CA LEU A 37 14.46 12.12 -17.72
C LEU A 37 13.79 11.06 -16.82
N GLY A 38 13.95 9.80 -17.21
CA GLY A 38 13.65 8.63 -16.40
C GLY A 38 14.77 8.29 -15.42
N VAL A 39 14.68 7.16 -14.73
CA VAL A 39 15.78 6.57 -13.95
C VAL A 39 16.73 5.79 -14.86
N PRO A 40 18.01 5.57 -14.46
CA PRO A 40 18.89 4.67 -15.20
C PRO A 40 18.31 3.25 -15.25
N ILE A 41 18.32 2.65 -16.43
CA ILE A 41 17.89 1.26 -16.62
C ILE A 41 19.10 0.36 -16.54
N ASN A 42 19.16 -0.49 -15.51
CA ASN A 42 20.14 -1.54 -15.35
C ASN A 42 19.49 -2.91 -15.28
N ILE A 43 19.61 -3.68 -16.34
CA ILE A 43 19.14 -5.08 -16.42
C ILE A 43 20.31 -6.07 -16.56
N SER A 44 21.54 -5.58 -16.56
CA SER A 44 22.78 -6.37 -16.62
C SER A 44 23.22 -6.79 -15.21
N ILE A 45 23.94 -7.89 -15.14
CA ILE A 45 24.66 -8.34 -13.94
C ILE A 45 26.08 -7.80 -13.85
N GLU A 46 26.52 -7.04 -14.86
CA GLU A 46 27.86 -6.48 -14.92
C GLU A 46 28.01 -5.33 -13.92
N TYR A 47 29.06 -5.38 -13.09
CA TYR A 47 29.23 -4.46 -11.97
C TYR A 47 29.74 -3.05 -12.38
N ASN A 48 30.47 -2.96 -13.50
CA ASN A 48 31.21 -1.73 -13.89
C ASN A 48 30.57 -1.00 -15.09
N GLU A 49 29.32 -1.22 -15.40
CA GLU A 49 28.65 -0.49 -16.47
C GLU A 49 28.23 0.91 -16.00
N ASN A 50 28.45 1.89 -16.87
CA ASN A 50 28.05 3.27 -16.62
C ASN A 50 26.68 3.50 -17.27
N TYR A 51 25.63 3.60 -16.44
CA TYR A 51 24.26 3.76 -16.91
C TYR A 51 23.89 5.24 -17.01
N SER A 52 23.50 5.68 -18.19
CA SER A 52 22.87 6.98 -18.38
C SER A 52 21.36 6.93 -18.14
N ARG A 53 20.77 8.05 -17.76
CA ARG A 53 19.31 8.17 -17.69
C ARG A 53 18.74 8.22 -19.10
N GLY A 54 17.78 7.35 -19.39
CA GLY A 54 16.92 7.44 -20.55
C GLY A 54 15.74 8.37 -20.32
N THR A 55 14.71 8.26 -21.14
CA THR A 55 13.47 9.02 -20.98
C THR A 55 12.53 8.33 -19.98
N LEU A 56 11.54 9.07 -19.46
CA LEU A 56 10.46 8.52 -18.66
C LEU A 56 9.72 7.42 -19.43
N LYS A 57 9.52 7.61 -20.74
CA LYS A 57 8.92 6.60 -21.61
C LYS A 57 9.72 5.30 -21.62
N ASP A 58 11.05 5.34 -21.73
CA ASP A 58 11.87 4.13 -21.76
C ASP A 58 11.70 3.31 -20.49
N VAL A 59 11.54 3.97 -19.33
CA VAL A 59 11.32 3.29 -18.06
C VAL A 59 9.94 2.65 -18.01
N TYR A 60 8.89 3.35 -18.45
CA TYR A 60 7.54 2.77 -18.48
C TYR A 60 7.41 1.65 -19.52
N ASP A 61 8.07 1.75 -20.67
CA ASP A 61 8.15 0.67 -21.66
C ASP A 61 8.81 -0.58 -21.05
N LEU A 62 9.87 -0.41 -20.25
CA LEU A 62 10.48 -1.50 -19.51
C LEU A 62 9.50 -2.10 -18.49
N ILE A 63 8.84 -1.26 -17.67
CA ILE A 63 7.88 -1.72 -16.67
C ILE A 63 6.78 -2.54 -17.31
N GLU A 64 6.18 -2.07 -18.42
CA GLU A 64 5.14 -2.81 -19.14
C GLU A 64 5.66 -4.13 -19.71
N SER A 65 6.87 -4.15 -20.29
CA SER A 65 7.46 -5.36 -20.85
C SER A 65 7.76 -6.41 -19.77
N GLU A 66 8.27 -6.00 -18.63
CA GLU A 66 8.53 -6.87 -17.48
C GLU A 66 7.21 -7.38 -16.87
N LEU A 67 6.22 -6.51 -16.73
CA LEU A 67 4.88 -6.89 -16.27
C LEU A 67 4.24 -7.92 -17.19
N ALA A 68 4.36 -7.76 -18.51
CA ALA A 68 3.84 -8.72 -19.48
C ALA A 68 4.44 -10.13 -19.29
N GLN A 69 5.73 -10.22 -18.90
CA GLN A 69 6.38 -11.48 -18.57
C GLN A 69 5.94 -12.03 -17.20
N ALA A 70 5.53 -11.17 -16.28
CA ALA A 70 5.06 -11.55 -14.95
C ALA A 70 3.60 -12.03 -14.92
N LEU A 71 2.74 -11.48 -15.78
CA LEU A 71 1.28 -11.74 -15.80
C LEU A 71 0.88 -13.23 -15.86
N PRO A 72 1.63 -14.14 -16.53
CA PRO A 72 1.32 -15.56 -16.49
C PRO A 72 1.59 -16.26 -15.14
N LEU A 73 2.03 -15.53 -14.11
CA LEU A 73 2.29 -16.10 -12.79
C LEU A 73 1.00 -16.69 -12.20
N SER A 74 1.03 -18.00 -11.95
CA SER A 74 -0.09 -18.75 -11.37
C SER A 74 0.27 -19.30 -9.98
N VAL A 75 0.56 -18.39 -9.07
CA VAL A 75 0.85 -18.70 -7.65
C VAL A 75 -0.30 -18.12 -6.82
N PRO A 76 -1.01 -18.93 -6.02
CA PRO A 76 -2.11 -18.42 -5.23
C PRO A 76 -1.62 -17.49 -4.11
N LEU A 77 -2.44 -16.49 -3.76
CA LEU A 77 -2.23 -15.65 -2.57
C LEU A 77 -2.45 -16.47 -1.30
N ILE A 78 -3.54 -17.24 -1.26
CA ILE A 78 -3.93 -18.05 -0.11
C ILE A 78 -3.51 -19.49 -0.34
N GLU A 79 -2.77 -20.07 0.60
CA GLU A 79 -2.33 -21.47 0.55
C GLU A 79 -2.35 -22.05 1.96
N GLY A 80 -3.06 -23.17 2.12
CA GLY A 80 -3.24 -23.80 3.42
C GLY A 80 -4.04 -22.95 4.43
N GLY A 81 -4.88 -22.05 3.96
CA GLY A 81 -5.66 -21.12 4.81
C GLY A 81 -4.91 -19.83 5.17
N GLU A 82 -3.64 -19.71 4.82
CA GLU A 82 -2.83 -18.54 5.16
C GLU A 82 -2.58 -17.66 3.94
N ARG A 83 -2.60 -16.33 4.13
CA ARG A 83 -2.17 -15.33 3.13
C ARG A 83 -0.66 -15.30 3.03
N LYS A 84 -0.13 -15.51 1.83
CA LYS A 84 1.31 -15.52 1.56
C LYS A 84 1.75 -14.20 0.92
N ILE A 85 1.52 -13.09 1.61
CA ILE A 85 1.81 -11.72 1.13
C ILE A 85 3.30 -11.41 0.99
N TRP A 86 4.14 -12.20 1.62
CA TRP A 86 5.60 -12.07 1.58
C TRP A 86 6.23 -12.58 0.28
N ARG A 87 5.43 -13.19 -0.59
CA ARG A 87 5.91 -13.72 -1.88
C ARG A 87 5.05 -13.22 -3.03
N GLU A 88 5.62 -13.19 -4.23
CA GLU A 88 4.95 -12.82 -5.46
C GLU A 88 3.87 -13.86 -5.80
N ASN A 89 2.66 -13.37 -6.06
CA ASN A 89 1.48 -14.18 -6.31
C ASN A 89 0.58 -13.53 -7.37
N SER A 90 -0.42 -14.26 -7.83
CA SER A 90 -1.31 -13.80 -8.91
C SER A 90 -2.08 -12.52 -8.55
N ALA A 91 -2.51 -12.38 -7.29
CA ALA A 91 -3.22 -11.18 -6.84
C ALA A 91 -2.29 -9.95 -6.86
N ALA A 92 -1.04 -10.11 -6.38
CA ALA A 92 -0.03 -9.07 -6.39
C ALA A 92 0.28 -8.56 -7.79
N VAL A 93 0.49 -9.46 -8.75
CA VAL A 93 0.80 -9.09 -10.14
C VAL A 93 -0.37 -8.36 -10.80
N ASN A 94 -1.60 -8.86 -10.64
CA ASN A 94 -2.78 -8.20 -11.18
C ASN A 94 -3.08 -6.87 -10.48
N GLY A 95 -2.91 -6.80 -9.15
CA GLY A 95 -3.08 -5.57 -8.37
C GLY A 95 -2.08 -4.48 -8.78
N PHE A 96 -0.82 -4.85 -8.96
CA PHE A 96 0.18 -3.94 -9.49
C PHE A 96 -0.14 -3.47 -10.92
N ALA A 97 -0.59 -4.38 -11.78
CA ALA A 97 -1.04 -4.01 -13.13
C ALA A 97 -2.18 -3.00 -13.11
N ALA A 98 -3.16 -3.18 -12.23
CA ALA A 98 -4.26 -2.23 -12.05
C ALA A 98 -3.75 -0.84 -11.66
N ARG A 99 -2.83 -0.76 -10.69
CA ARG A 99 -2.19 0.49 -10.23
C ARG A 99 -1.40 1.16 -11.35
N LEU A 100 -0.58 0.40 -12.06
CA LEU A 100 0.22 0.88 -13.19
C LEU A 100 -0.66 1.50 -14.27
N TYR A 101 -1.67 0.77 -14.74
CA TYR A 101 -2.54 1.24 -15.81
C TYR A 101 -3.46 2.39 -15.38
N LEU A 102 -3.83 2.48 -14.09
CA LEU A 102 -4.49 3.67 -13.57
C LEU A 102 -3.58 4.90 -13.67
N THR A 103 -2.32 4.77 -13.24
CA THR A 103 -1.30 5.82 -13.36
C THR A 103 -1.09 6.26 -14.80
N MET A 104 -1.10 5.32 -15.75
CA MET A 104 -0.95 5.59 -17.17
C MET A 104 -2.23 6.14 -17.83
N GLY A 105 -3.37 6.14 -17.14
CA GLY A 105 -4.65 6.60 -17.67
C GLY A 105 -5.35 5.58 -18.57
N ASP A 106 -4.87 4.34 -18.66
CA ASP A 106 -5.56 3.24 -19.34
C ASP A 106 -6.61 2.62 -18.41
N TYR A 107 -7.72 3.35 -18.25
CA TYR A 107 -8.80 2.98 -17.32
C TYR A 107 -9.45 1.63 -17.66
N ALA A 108 -9.44 1.22 -18.93
CA ALA A 108 -9.99 -0.06 -19.34
C ALA A 108 -9.15 -1.21 -18.77
N LYS A 109 -7.83 -1.16 -18.95
CA LYS A 109 -6.92 -2.14 -18.37
C LYS A 109 -6.88 -2.06 -16.86
N ALA A 110 -6.87 -0.86 -16.28
CA ALA A 110 -6.89 -0.68 -14.83
C ALA A 110 -8.08 -1.41 -14.19
N LYS A 111 -9.28 -1.25 -14.74
CA LYS A 111 -10.48 -1.95 -14.31
C LYS A 111 -10.37 -3.47 -14.45
N ASP A 112 -9.94 -3.95 -15.63
CA ASP A 112 -9.82 -5.40 -15.91
C ASP A 112 -8.84 -6.09 -14.96
N PHE A 113 -7.68 -5.47 -14.69
CA PHE A 113 -6.71 -6.00 -13.75
C PHE A 113 -7.15 -5.90 -12.29
N ALA A 114 -7.85 -4.84 -11.91
CA ALA A 114 -8.46 -4.74 -10.59
C ALA A 114 -9.49 -5.85 -10.36
N GLU A 115 -10.34 -6.16 -11.34
CA GLU A 115 -11.28 -7.27 -11.29
C GLU A 115 -10.58 -8.63 -11.18
N LYS A 116 -9.48 -8.84 -11.89
CA LYS A 116 -8.68 -10.07 -11.78
C LYS A 116 -8.01 -10.22 -10.41
N ALA A 117 -7.53 -9.13 -9.83
CA ALA A 117 -6.96 -9.14 -8.49
C ALA A 117 -8.03 -9.45 -7.43
N LEU A 118 -9.19 -8.79 -7.51
CA LEU A 118 -10.34 -9.05 -6.63
C LEU A 118 -10.90 -10.48 -6.77
N ALA A 119 -10.79 -11.08 -7.95
CA ALA A 119 -11.17 -12.49 -8.15
C ALA A 119 -10.21 -13.47 -7.44
N CYS A 120 -8.97 -13.07 -7.19
CA CYS A 120 -8.05 -13.87 -6.37
C CYS A 120 -8.42 -13.79 -4.89
N ASP A 121 -8.77 -12.59 -4.41
CA ASP A 121 -9.25 -12.30 -3.09
C ASP A 121 -9.85 -10.88 -3.05
N GLY A 122 -11.14 -10.80 -2.85
CA GLY A 122 -11.89 -9.55 -2.78
C GLY A 122 -12.41 -9.23 -1.38
N GLU A 123 -11.97 -9.96 -0.37
CA GLU A 123 -12.39 -9.75 1.02
C GLU A 123 -11.83 -8.43 1.54
N LEU A 124 -12.67 -7.63 2.18
CA LEU A 124 -12.28 -6.43 2.92
C LEU A 124 -12.21 -6.71 4.41
N ALA A 125 -11.33 -6.01 5.10
CA ALA A 125 -11.47 -5.88 6.55
C ALA A 125 -12.75 -5.11 6.85
N ASP A 126 -13.57 -5.61 7.76
CA ASP A 126 -14.80 -4.94 8.20
C ASP A 126 -14.50 -4.08 9.43
N TYR A 127 -14.46 -2.77 9.24
CA TYR A 127 -14.17 -1.83 10.33
C TYR A 127 -15.26 -1.79 11.41
N ASN A 128 -16.43 -2.37 11.15
CA ASN A 128 -17.48 -2.46 12.16
C ASN A 128 -17.28 -3.63 13.12
N THR A 129 -16.51 -4.64 12.72
CA THR A 129 -16.31 -5.88 13.49
C THR A 129 -14.85 -6.18 13.79
N ASP A 130 -13.94 -5.76 12.91
CA ASP A 130 -12.51 -6.10 13.00
C ASP A 130 -11.70 -5.05 13.75
N ILE A 131 -12.32 -3.89 14.08
CA ILE A 131 -11.74 -2.90 14.97
C ILE A 131 -12.28 -3.17 16.37
N GLU A 132 -11.41 -3.56 17.28
CA GLU A 132 -11.78 -3.66 18.68
C GLU A 132 -11.97 -2.28 19.32
N PRO A 133 -12.89 -2.20 20.28
CA PRO A 133 -13.10 -0.95 21.02
C PRO A 133 -11.81 -0.55 21.73
N VAL A 134 -11.66 0.74 21.82
CA VAL A 134 -10.57 1.44 22.47
C VAL A 134 -10.33 0.91 23.87
N GLU A 135 -9.17 0.35 24.15
CA GLU A 135 -8.74 0.11 25.52
C GLU A 135 -8.15 1.38 26.12
N GLU A 136 -8.65 1.76 27.28
CA GLU A 136 -8.03 2.80 28.10
C GLU A 136 -6.98 2.14 28.99
N PHE A 137 -5.73 2.58 28.90
CA PHE A 137 -4.69 2.16 29.81
C PHE A 137 -4.05 3.38 30.48
N GLU A 138 -3.59 3.19 31.71
CA GLU A 138 -2.87 4.20 32.46
C GLU A 138 -1.37 4.13 32.07
N ASP A 139 -0.83 5.20 31.52
CA ASP A 139 0.58 5.26 31.16
C ASP A 139 1.47 5.37 32.42
N GLY A 140 2.81 5.28 32.22
CA GLY A 140 3.76 5.35 33.30
C GLY A 140 3.72 6.68 34.13
N ASN A 141 2.94 7.67 33.71
CA ASN A 141 2.72 8.95 34.37
C ASN A 141 1.34 9.02 35.07
N GLY A 142 0.52 7.98 34.95
CA GLY A 142 -0.82 7.95 35.50
C GLY A 142 -1.87 8.65 34.65
N GLU A 143 -1.59 8.88 33.38
CA GLU A 143 -2.54 9.45 32.42
C GLU A 143 -3.23 8.34 31.63
N LEU A 144 -4.57 8.46 31.52
CA LEU A 144 -5.37 7.53 30.68
C LEU A 144 -5.11 7.79 29.22
N ARG A 145 -4.61 6.77 28.55
CA ARG A 145 -4.42 6.75 27.11
C ARG A 145 -5.34 5.76 26.44
N THR A 146 -5.75 6.09 25.24
CA THR A 146 -6.70 5.35 24.47
C THR A 146 -5.98 4.69 23.29
N VAL A 147 -5.98 3.37 23.22
CA VAL A 147 -5.41 2.63 22.09
C VAL A 147 -6.51 1.91 21.34
N THR A 148 -6.56 2.09 20.04
CA THR A 148 -7.45 1.32 19.17
C THR A 148 -6.72 0.07 18.70
N THR A 149 -7.21 -1.08 19.12
CA THR A 149 -6.65 -2.36 18.69
C THR A 149 -7.36 -2.86 17.43
N TRP A 150 -6.58 -3.35 16.47
CA TRP A 150 -7.06 -3.76 15.16
C TRP A 150 -7.37 -5.25 15.04
N TYR A 151 -7.30 -6.02 16.13
CA TYR A 151 -7.55 -7.45 16.03
C TYR A 151 -7.86 -8.16 17.34
N ASP A 152 -8.47 -9.31 17.17
CA ASP A 152 -8.66 -10.32 18.19
C ASP A 152 -7.29 -10.93 18.58
N GLU A 153 -6.97 -10.93 19.86
CA GLU A 153 -5.74 -11.56 20.39
C GLU A 153 -5.61 -13.03 19.99
N SER A 154 -6.73 -13.69 19.67
CA SER A 154 -6.73 -15.09 19.21
C SER A 154 -6.12 -15.29 17.83
N THR A 155 -5.99 -14.22 17.03
CA THR A 155 -5.37 -14.24 15.72
C THR A 155 -3.94 -13.69 15.71
N PHE A 156 -3.40 -13.36 16.89
CA PHE A 156 -2.06 -12.83 17.04
C PHE A 156 -1.02 -13.90 16.69
N ASP A 157 -0.43 -13.77 15.51
CA ASP A 157 0.77 -14.51 15.19
C ASP A 157 1.97 -13.77 15.80
N MET A 158 2.62 -14.42 16.78
CA MET A 158 3.82 -13.94 17.47
C MET A 158 4.99 -13.61 16.52
N THR A 159 4.84 -13.82 15.25
CA THR A 159 5.86 -13.46 14.25
C THR A 159 5.94 -11.97 13.97
N GLY A 160 5.07 -11.17 14.56
CA GLY A 160 5.12 -9.70 14.50
C GLY A 160 5.03 -9.11 13.09
N LEU A 161 4.57 -9.92 12.13
CA LEU A 161 4.86 -9.70 10.72
C LEU A 161 3.64 -9.29 9.88
N LEU A 162 2.47 -8.91 10.47
CA LEU A 162 1.26 -8.96 9.64
C LEU A 162 0.25 -7.78 9.71
N PRO A 163 0.66 -6.50 9.77
CA PRO A 163 -0.28 -5.39 9.52
C PRO A 163 -1.00 -5.52 8.17
N GLY A 164 -0.30 -6.06 7.16
CA GLY A 164 -0.86 -6.27 5.83
C GLY A 164 -2.00 -7.29 5.74
N ILE A 165 -2.18 -8.16 6.73
CA ILE A 165 -3.31 -9.10 6.76
C ILE A 165 -4.61 -8.36 7.03
N ASN A 166 -4.64 -7.45 7.98
CA ASN A 166 -5.83 -6.68 8.31
C ASN A 166 -6.25 -5.74 7.18
N GLN A 167 -5.29 -5.27 6.37
CA GLN A 167 -5.57 -4.48 5.18
C GLN A 167 -5.95 -5.33 3.97
N LYS A 168 -5.95 -6.66 4.10
CA LYS A 168 -6.15 -7.60 2.97
C LYS A 168 -5.18 -7.33 1.83
N SER A 169 -3.90 -7.14 2.19
CA SER A 169 -2.81 -6.94 1.23
C SER A 169 -2.56 -8.17 0.38
N TYR A 170 -2.15 -7.92 -0.86
CA TYR A 170 -1.75 -8.95 -1.83
C TYR A 170 -0.24 -9.17 -1.86
N TYR A 171 0.51 -8.10 -1.53
CA TYR A 171 1.96 -8.12 -1.54
C TYR A 171 2.50 -7.17 -0.47
N ARG A 172 3.45 -7.65 0.33
CA ARG A 172 4.01 -6.88 1.43
C ARG A 172 5.18 -6.02 0.95
N ARG A 173 5.06 -4.71 1.14
CA ARG A 173 6.14 -3.74 0.87
C ARG A 173 6.18 -2.72 2.00
N TYR A 174 7.29 -2.67 2.67
CA TYR A 174 7.57 -1.66 3.69
C TYR A 174 8.35 -0.50 3.10
N HIS A 175 7.99 0.71 3.46
CA HIS A 175 8.72 1.90 3.06
C HIS A 175 9.37 2.61 4.22
N PHE A 176 8.64 2.82 5.31
CA PHE A 176 9.12 3.59 6.46
C PHE A 176 8.52 3.03 7.74
N THR A 177 9.22 3.27 8.84
CA THR A 177 8.68 3.12 10.18
C THR A 177 7.94 4.39 10.56
N ASP A 178 6.91 4.30 11.40
CA ASP A 178 6.10 5.43 11.88
C ASP A 178 6.92 6.50 12.59
N SER A 179 8.00 6.11 13.27
CA SER A 179 8.90 7.00 13.98
C SER A 179 9.60 8.06 13.12
N TRP A 180 9.56 7.93 11.78
CA TRP A 180 10.24 8.83 10.85
C TRP A 180 9.30 9.67 9.99
N ALA A 181 8.02 9.34 9.93
CA ALA A 181 7.06 10.00 9.06
C ALA A 181 5.77 10.29 9.82
N ILE A 182 5.71 11.45 10.45
CA ILE A 182 4.51 11.94 11.13
C ILE A 182 3.59 12.70 10.16
N PRO A 183 2.26 12.66 10.34
CA PRO A 183 1.32 13.45 9.57
C PRO A 183 1.62 14.94 9.68
N SER A 184 1.64 15.64 8.55
CA SER A 184 1.85 17.09 8.55
C SER A 184 0.67 17.82 9.25
N ALA A 185 0.93 19.00 9.84
CA ALA A 185 -0.11 19.84 10.42
C ALA A 185 -1.24 20.12 9.40
N LYS A 186 -0.89 20.37 8.14
CA LYS A 186 -1.86 20.59 7.06
C LYS A 186 -2.76 19.39 6.80
N LEU A 187 -2.24 18.17 6.91
CA LEU A 187 -3.05 16.97 6.79
C LEU A 187 -4.02 16.83 7.96
N ARG A 188 -3.54 17.09 9.18
CA ARG A 188 -4.36 17.06 10.40
C ARG A 188 -5.52 18.06 10.35
N GLU A 189 -5.23 19.29 9.95
CA GLU A 189 -6.22 20.36 9.77
C GLU A 189 -7.27 20.04 8.68
N ALA A 190 -6.97 19.11 7.78
CA ALA A 190 -7.90 18.70 6.74
C ALA A 190 -8.97 17.69 7.22
N PHE A 191 -8.80 17.09 8.41
CA PHE A 191 -9.80 16.20 8.98
C PHE A 191 -10.88 17.00 9.75
N ASP A 192 -12.11 16.54 9.64
CA ASP A 192 -13.16 16.88 10.60
C ASP A 192 -12.95 16.01 11.85
N THR A 193 -12.19 16.51 12.82
CA THR A 193 -11.77 15.76 14.01
C THR A 193 -12.93 15.26 14.86
N ASP A 194 -14.11 15.90 14.77
CA ASP A 194 -15.29 15.53 15.56
C ASP A 194 -16.10 14.40 14.92
N ASN A 195 -16.09 14.32 13.56
CA ASN A 195 -16.97 13.41 12.82
C ASN A 195 -16.22 12.41 11.93
N ASP A 196 -14.94 12.62 11.65
CA ASP A 196 -14.17 11.68 10.82
C ASP A 196 -13.66 10.53 11.67
N LEU A 197 -14.28 9.36 11.51
CA LEU A 197 -13.90 8.15 12.22
C LEU A 197 -12.45 7.72 11.96
N ARG A 198 -11.89 8.08 10.80
CA ARG A 198 -10.47 7.81 10.50
C ARG A 198 -9.57 8.57 11.44
N TYR A 199 -9.86 9.85 11.72
CA TYR A 199 -9.08 10.61 12.69
C TYR A 199 -9.19 9.99 14.08
N LYS A 200 -10.39 9.63 14.49
CA LYS A 200 -10.66 9.06 15.81
C LYS A 200 -9.96 7.71 16.04
N TYR A 201 -9.90 6.84 15.02
CA TYR A 201 -9.46 5.45 15.20
C TYR A 201 -8.03 5.19 14.70
N PHE A 202 -7.47 6.03 13.81
CA PHE A 202 -6.16 5.80 13.21
C PHE A 202 -5.10 6.81 13.61
N TYR A 203 -5.50 7.90 14.23
CA TYR A 203 -4.58 8.92 14.72
C TYR A 203 -4.66 8.99 16.25
N TYR A 204 -3.53 9.01 16.87
CA TYR A 204 -3.41 9.28 18.30
C TYR A 204 -2.36 10.36 18.52
N GLU A 205 -2.58 11.16 19.55
CA GLU A 205 -1.60 12.14 20.00
C GLU A 205 -0.59 11.42 20.89
N GLU A 206 0.61 11.24 20.41
CA GLU A 206 1.69 10.67 21.18
C GLU A 206 2.83 11.69 21.28
N TYR A 207 3.34 11.85 22.50
CA TYR A 207 4.60 12.53 22.70
C TYR A 207 5.72 11.61 22.24
N ILE A 208 6.33 11.89 21.09
CA ILE A 208 7.48 11.13 20.62
C ILE A 208 8.67 11.51 21.48
N SER A 209 8.94 10.72 22.52
CA SER A 209 10.23 10.78 23.18
C SER A 209 11.24 10.01 22.33
N LEU A 210 12.03 10.74 21.54
CA LEU A 210 13.15 10.13 20.82
C LEU A 210 14.21 9.72 21.85
N CYS A 211 14.18 8.48 22.31
CA CYS A 211 15.22 7.91 23.13
C CYS A 211 16.40 7.50 22.24
N ILE A 212 17.29 8.45 21.96
CA ILE A 212 18.60 8.10 21.37
C ILE A 212 19.43 7.50 22.50
N MET A 213 19.61 6.20 22.48
CA MET A 213 20.47 5.49 23.44
C MET A 213 21.86 6.11 23.46
N GLY A 214 22.21 6.76 24.56
CA GLY A 214 23.58 7.23 24.86
C GLY A 214 23.83 8.73 24.80
N MET A 215 22.87 9.56 24.43
CA MET A 215 22.94 11.03 24.59
C MET A 215 21.75 11.55 25.36
N GLY A 216 21.96 12.58 26.18
CA GLY A 216 20.93 13.11 27.08
C GLY A 216 19.61 13.40 26.37
N VAL A 217 18.54 13.04 27.03
CA VAL A 217 17.16 13.20 26.56
C VAL A 217 16.84 14.69 26.47
N GLU A 218 16.72 15.24 25.27
CA GLU A 218 15.96 16.46 25.05
C GLU A 218 14.54 16.05 24.67
N TYR A 219 13.59 16.41 25.52
CA TYR A 219 12.17 16.26 25.20
C TYR A 219 11.79 17.34 24.21
N PHE A 220 11.46 16.98 22.99
CA PHE A 220 10.69 17.85 22.13
C PHE A 220 9.21 17.59 22.41
N GLU A 221 8.59 18.50 23.13
CA GLU A 221 7.13 18.58 23.26
C GLU A 221 6.55 19.11 21.94
N ASP A 222 6.58 18.33 20.88
CA ASP A 222 5.76 18.58 19.71
C ASP A 222 4.54 17.67 19.82
N GLU A 223 3.39 18.26 20.09
CA GLU A 223 2.07 17.66 20.07
C GLU A 223 1.71 17.30 18.62
N ALA A 224 2.36 16.32 18.06
CA ALA A 224 2.01 15.81 16.74
C ALA A 224 1.29 14.48 16.90
N PRO A 225 0.01 14.35 16.49
CA PRO A 225 -0.64 13.07 16.43
C PRO A 225 0.14 12.15 15.52
N GLY A 226 0.55 11.00 16.02
CA GLY A 226 1.12 9.92 15.26
C GLY A 226 0.01 9.14 14.57
N TYR A 227 0.28 8.60 13.37
CA TYR A 227 -0.57 7.59 12.75
C TYR A 227 -0.08 6.23 13.23
N SER A 228 -0.92 5.48 13.89
CA SER A 228 -0.57 4.13 14.32
C SER A 228 -1.52 3.12 13.74
N TYR A 229 -0.94 2.16 13.01
CA TYR A 229 -1.50 0.82 13.04
C TYR A 229 -1.01 0.13 14.31
N TYR A 230 -1.81 -0.80 14.80
CA TYR A 230 -1.52 -1.57 16.00
C TYR A 230 -0.19 -2.25 15.88
N ASN A 231 0.78 -2.31 15.87
CA ASN A 231 2.18 -2.75 15.84
C ASN A 231 3.12 -1.71 15.25
N GLY A 232 2.62 -0.48 15.11
CA GLY A 232 3.39 0.75 15.12
C GLY A 232 4.34 1.01 13.99
N ASP A 233 4.92 0.03 13.41
CA ASP A 233 6.21 0.28 12.80
C ASP A 233 6.22 0.24 11.26
N ASP A 234 5.21 -0.37 10.59
CA ASP A 234 5.36 -0.65 9.17
C ASP A 234 4.10 -0.37 8.35
N PHE A 235 4.16 0.63 7.48
CA PHE A 235 3.15 0.85 6.46
C PHE A 235 3.35 -0.09 5.28
N ASP A 236 2.36 -0.95 5.02
CA ASP A 236 2.33 -1.77 3.81
C ASP A 236 1.81 -0.94 2.64
N SER A 237 2.66 -0.68 1.66
CA SER A 237 2.33 0.04 0.43
C SER A 237 2.03 -0.88 -0.75
N GLY A 238 2.01 -2.17 -0.54
CA GLY A 238 1.66 -3.15 -1.56
C GLY A 238 0.20 -3.04 -2.02
N PRO A 239 -0.16 -3.60 -3.17
CA PRO A 239 -1.54 -3.60 -3.63
C PRO A 239 -2.44 -4.39 -2.67
N CYS A 240 -3.65 -3.89 -2.43
CA CYS A 240 -4.62 -4.50 -1.52
C CYS A 240 -6.04 -4.50 -2.09
N ALA A 241 -6.94 -5.27 -1.46
CA ALA A 241 -8.31 -5.41 -1.93
C ALA A 241 -9.07 -4.06 -1.95
N SER A 242 -8.91 -3.24 -0.92
CA SER A 242 -9.55 -1.92 -0.85
C SER A 242 -9.11 -0.99 -1.98
N GLU A 243 -7.82 -0.98 -2.29
CA GLU A 243 -7.29 -0.23 -3.43
C GLU A 243 -7.88 -0.70 -4.76
N MET A 244 -8.01 -2.01 -4.97
CA MET A 244 -8.59 -2.55 -6.20
C MET A 244 -10.05 -2.15 -6.38
N LEU A 245 -10.83 -2.11 -5.31
CA LEU A 245 -12.21 -1.61 -5.37
C LEU A 245 -12.26 -0.14 -5.76
N LEU A 246 -11.36 0.68 -5.21
CA LEU A 246 -11.27 2.10 -5.53
C LEU A 246 -10.77 2.33 -6.97
N ILE A 247 -9.75 1.59 -7.42
CA ILE A 247 -9.29 1.65 -8.82
C ILE A 247 -10.42 1.31 -9.79
N LYS A 248 -11.17 0.24 -9.50
CA LYS A 248 -12.32 -0.14 -10.33
C LYS A 248 -13.36 0.97 -10.39
N ALA A 249 -13.72 1.55 -9.25
CA ALA A 249 -14.71 2.64 -9.20
C ALA A 249 -14.21 3.88 -9.93
N GLU A 250 -12.96 4.29 -9.73
CA GLU A 250 -12.37 5.42 -10.44
C GLU A 250 -12.33 5.18 -11.96
N ALA A 251 -11.88 4.00 -12.39
CA ALA A 251 -11.87 3.64 -13.81
C ALA A 251 -13.26 3.69 -14.45
N MET A 252 -14.30 3.22 -13.76
CA MET A 252 -15.69 3.35 -14.21
C MET A 252 -16.10 4.81 -14.33
N ALA A 253 -15.81 5.63 -13.33
CA ALA A 253 -16.13 7.05 -13.34
C ALA A 253 -15.41 7.80 -14.47
N ARG A 254 -14.11 7.53 -14.69
CA ARG A 254 -13.31 8.10 -15.79
C ARG A 254 -13.81 7.69 -17.18
N GLN A 255 -14.49 6.55 -17.27
CA GLN A 255 -15.17 6.08 -18.50
C GLN A 255 -16.60 6.62 -18.64
N GLY A 256 -17.03 7.56 -17.80
CA GLY A 256 -18.35 8.18 -17.83
C GLY A 256 -19.47 7.38 -17.14
N GLN A 257 -19.15 6.28 -16.46
CA GLN A 257 -20.10 5.40 -15.77
C GLN A 257 -20.31 5.87 -14.30
N TRP A 258 -20.64 7.14 -14.10
CA TRP A 258 -20.70 7.77 -12.77
C TRP A 258 -21.69 7.11 -11.81
N SER A 259 -22.90 6.81 -12.30
CA SER A 259 -23.96 6.18 -11.49
C SER A 259 -23.56 4.77 -11.04
N ASP A 260 -22.95 4.03 -11.95
CA ASP A 260 -22.53 2.66 -11.67
C ASP A 260 -21.35 2.64 -10.71
N ALA A 261 -20.38 3.56 -10.87
CA ALA A 261 -19.27 3.74 -9.96
C ALA A 261 -19.74 4.08 -8.53
N LEU A 262 -20.69 5.01 -8.41
CA LEU A 262 -21.25 5.37 -7.10
C LEU A 262 -22.02 4.21 -6.47
N THR A 263 -22.83 3.49 -7.24
CA THR A 263 -23.54 2.31 -6.79
C THR A 263 -22.57 1.23 -6.33
N TYR A 264 -21.50 1.02 -7.11
CA TYR A 264 -20.44 0.06 -6.78
C TYR A 264 -19.75 0.37 -5.45
N LEU A 265 -19.38 1.63 -5.21
CA LEU A 265 -18.77 2.06 -3.94
C LEU A 265 -19.72 1.88 -2.76
N ASN A 266 -20.97 2.30 -2.90
CA ASN A 266 -21.96 2.20 -1.84
C ASN A 266 -22.32 0.75 -1.49
N THR A 267 -22.17 -0.19 -2.43
CA THR A 267 -22.51 -1.59 -2.21
C THR A 267 -21.31 -2.42 -1.71
N ASN A 268 -20.11 -2.16 -2.25
CA ASN A 268 -18.96 -3.05 -2.05
C ASN A 268 -17.87 -2.48 -1.15
N PHE A 269 -17.87 -1.18 -0.88
CA PHE A 269 -16.82 -0.53 -0.08
C PHE A 269 -17.38 0.10 1.20
N ARG A 270 -18.37 0.97 1.06
CA ARG A 270 -18.95 1.73 2.17
C ARG A 270 -19.41 0.88 3.34
N PRO A 271 -20.10 -0.27 3.16
CA PRO A 271 -20.62 -1.06 4.29
C PRO A 271 -19.55 -1.55 5.26
N TYR A 272 -18.30 -1.64 4.80
CA TYR A 272 -17.15 -2.13 5.57
C TYR A 272 -16.30 -1.03 6.21
N ARG A 273 -16.67 0.25 6.05
CA ARG A 273 -15.85 1.40 6.42
C ARG A 273 -16.54 2.43 7.31
N ILE A 274 -17.79 2.16 7.69
CA ILE A 274 -18.59 3.12 8.50
C ILE A 274 -19.30 2.38 9.59
#